data_dd8079a1d7d8ed55760c99295ddc4ceb
#
_entry.id   dd8079a1d7d8ed55760c99295ddc4ceb
#
_cell.length_a   1.000
_cell.length_b   1.000
_cell.length_c   1.000
_cell.angle_alpha   90.00
_cell.angle_beta   90.00
_cell.angle_gamma   90.00
#
_symmetry.space_group_name_H-M   'P 1'
#
loop_
_entity.id
_entity.type
_entity.pdbx_description
1 polymer ?
#
loop_
_entity_poly.entity_id
_entity_poly.type
_entity_poly.pdbx_seq_one_letter_code
_entity_poly.pdbx_strand_id
1 'polypeptide(L)'
;MLETVADAIQQKLSPSRCAIISDTNVAPLFADKIQKSLTPAGFEPTLITIPAGEKSKTLEQAGTLCGQMLRQGLDRQSFVIGLGGGVIGDLSGFVAAIFQRKIPHVQIPTTLLAMVDSSIGGKTGVNTNAGKNLLGAFHQPTLVIDDVEVLKTLPSRELSQGFAEIVKHAIIADAEMFRQLSRHRGIDLNKVDFAPLVLRNVEIKARMIANDERDRNGERALLNFGHTIGHAIERAADYCKILHGEAVSLGMVAACGVSMKKAGLAKEDRNEIVNLLQKFQLPTRLPTNFPRQKIFDALKFDKKFEHGQIRFVVTPKIGSANLSRDVTMEDIGAAVDKL
;
A
#
# COMPACT_ATOMS: atom_id res chain seq x y z
N MET A 1 -5.34 -12.32 -17.95
CA MET A 1 -5.86 -12.84 -16.66
C MET A 1 -7.25 -12.27 -16.34
N LEU A 2 -7.52 -10.97 -16.54
CA LEU A 2 -8.86 -10.40 -16.26
C LEU A 2 -10.00 -11.05 -17.07
N GLU A 3 -9.73 -11.59 -18.23
CA GLU A 3 -10.72 -12.28 -19.08
C GLU A 3 -11.10 -13.68 -18.55
N THR A 4 -10.31 -14.25 -17.63
CA THR A 4 -10.52 -15.56 -17.00
C THR A 4 -10.64 -15.47 -15.49
N VAL A 5 -11.00 -14.29 -14.97
CA VAL A 5 -11.07 -14.02 -13.52
C VAL A 5 -12.11 -14.93 -12.84
N ALA A 6 -13.18 -15.30 -13.56
CA ALA A 6 -14.21 -16.19 -13.04
C ALA A 6 -13.66 -17.57 -12.64
N ASP A 7 -12.74 -18.14 -13.42
CA ASP A 7 -12.14 -19.45 -13.13
C ASP A 7 -11.41 -19.45 -11.78
N ALA A 8 -10.67 -18.35 -11.48
CA ALA A 8 -9.98 -18.21 -10.22
C ALA A 8 -10.96 -17.99 -9.04
N ILE A 9 -12.02 -17.21 -9.26
CA ILE A 9 -13.03 -16.95 -8.22
C ILE A 9 -13.84 -18.22 -7.91
N GLN A 10 -14.25 -19.00 -8.91
CA GLN A 10 -14.99 -20.25 -8.73
C GLN A 10 -14.26 -21.30 -7.90
N GLN A 11 -12.93 -21.27 -7.85
CA GLN A 11 -12.15 -22.14 -6.97
C GLN A 11 -12.36 -21.84 -5.48
N LYS A 12 -12.87 -20.68 -5.13
CA LYS A 12 -13.01 -20.18 -3.75
C LYS A 12 -14.43 -19.81 -3.37
N LEU A 13 -15.24 -19.37 -4.32
CA LEU A 13 -16.59 -18.85 -4.11
C LEU A 13 -17.56 -19.46 -5.13
N SER A 14 -18.72 -19.90 -4.67
CA SER A 14 -19.79 -20.36 -5.54
C SER A 14 -20.43 -19.19 -6.30
N PRO A 15 -20.99 -19.43 -7.51
CA PRO A 15 -21.74 -18.44 -8.24
C PRO A 15 -22.85 -17.79 -7.39
N SER A 16 -22.83 -16.46 -7.32
CA SER A 16 -23.77 -15.65 -6.54
C SER A 16 -23.75 -14.21 -7.04
N ARG A 17 -24.55 -13.34 -6.41
CA ARG A 17 -24.48 -11.90 -6.64
C ARG A 17 -23.17 -11.34 -6.13
N CYS A 18 -22.59 -10.40 -6.88
CA CYS A 18 -21.40 -9.69 -6.41
C CYS A 18 -21.41 -8.22 -6.80
N ALA A 19 -20.85 -7.37 -5.95
CA ALA A 19 -20.60 -5.98 -6.25
C ALA A 19 -19.17 -5.81 -6.73
N ILE A 20 -18.97 -5.27 -7.93
CA ILE A 20 -17.68 -4.77 -8.42
C ILE A 20 -17.62 -3.29 -8.01
N ILE A 21 -16.80 -2.98 -7.01
CA ILE A 21 -16.53 -1.61 -6.57
C ILE A 21 -15.27 -1.12 -7.27
N SER A 22 -15.40 -0.02 -8.02
CA SER A 22 -14.29 0.58 -8.76
C SER A 22 -14.40 2.10 -8.74
N ASP A 23 -13.43 2.79 -9.34
CA ASP A 23 -13.46 4.24 -9.47
C ASP A 23 -13.59 4.71 -10.93
N THR A 24 -13.81 6.02 -11.10
CA THR A 24 -14.03 6.66 -12.40
C THR A 24 -12.83 6.56 -13.36
N ASN A 25 -11.62 6.27 -12.88
CA ASN A 25 -10.44 6.09 -13.73
C ASN A 25 -10.29 4.63 -14.18
N VAL A 26 -10.58 3.68 -13.31
CA VAL A 26 -10.30 2.24 -13.48
C VAL A 26 -11.47 1.51 -14.12
N ALA A 27 -12.71 1.82 -13.72
CA ALA A 27 -13.90 1.13 -14.23
C ALA A 27 -14.01 1.15 -15.77
N PRO A 28 -13.79 2.28 -16.47
CA PRO A 28 -13.88 2.33 -17.93
C PRO A 28 -12.86 1.43 -18.64
N LEU A 29 -11.73 1.13 -18.00
CA LEU A 29 -10.65 0.34 -18.58
C LEU A 29 -10.86 -1.17 -18.43
N PHE A 30 -11.43 -1.60 -17.30
CA PHE A 30 -11.36 -3.00 -16.91
C PHE A 30 -12.67 -3.63 -16.47
N ALA A 31 -13.70 -2.85 -16.04
CA ALA A 31 -14.90 -3.43 -15.45
C ALA A 31 -15.68 -4.32 -16.43
N ASP A 32 -15.80 -3.92 -17.70
CA ASP A 32 -16.48 -4.71 -18.73
C ASP A 32 -15.84 -6.09 -18.94
N LYS A 33 -14.51 -6.19 -18.91
CA LYS A 33 -13.79 -7.48 -19.03
C LYS A 33 -14.15 -8.42 -17.89
N ILE A 34 -14.23 -7.88 -16.66
CA ILE A 34 -14.56 -8.67 -15.47
C ILE A 34 -16.01 -9.12 -15.51
N GLN A 35 -16.96 -8.23 -15.86
CA GLN A 35 -18.37 -8.59 -16.00
C GLN A 35 -18.58 -9.68 -17.08
N LYS A 36 -17.91 -9.54 -18.23
CA LYS A 36 -17.94 -10.54 -19.32
C LYS A 36 -17.34 -11.90 -18.93
N SER A 37 -16.39 -11.94 -18.02
CA SER A 37 -15.87 -13.19 -17.47
C SER A 37 -16.84 -13.82 -16.48
N LEU A 38 -17.41 -13.03 -15.57
CA LEU A 38 -18.25 -13.52 -14.47
C LEU A 38 -19.63 -14.00 -14.90
N THR A 39 -20.29 -13.26 -15.80
CA THR A 39 -21.71 -13.53 -16.16
C THR A 39 -21.90 -14.92 -16.78
N PRO A 40 -21.09 -15.37 -17.75
CA PRO A 40 -21.23 -16.74 -18.31
C PRO A 40 -20.91 -17.84 -17.29
N ALA A 41 -20.14 -17.53 -16.26
CA ALA A 41 -19.80 -18.43 -15.16
C ALA A 41 -20.89 -18.52 -14.07
N GLY A 42 -22.05 -17.87 -14.27
CA GLY A 42 -23.19 -17.94 -13.39
C GLY A 42 -23.18 -16.93 -12.24
N PHE A 43 -22.23 -16.00 -12.20
CA PHE A 43 -22.27 -14.89 -11.26
C PHE A 43 -23.19 -13.76 -11.76
N GLU A 44 -23.74 -12.96 -10.81
CA GLU A 44 -24.57 -11.80 -11.10
C GLU A 44 -23.83 -10.51 -10.67
N PRO A 45 -22.87 -10.01 -11.49
CA PRO A 45 -22.07 -8.85 -11.13
C PRO A 45 -22.84 -7.53 -11.29
N THR A 46 -22.81 -6.68 -10.24
CA THR A 46 -23.26 -5.30 -10.27
C THR A 46 -22.06 -4.36 -10.16
N LEU A 47 -21.86 -3.49 -11.15
CA LEU A 47 -20.82 -2.46 -11.11
C LEU A 47 -21.28 -1.26 -10.29
N ILE A 48 -20.46 -0.84 -9.32
CA ILE A 48 -20.65 0.38 -8.55
C ILE A 48 -19.39 1.23 -8.68
N THR A 49 -19.51 2.40 -9.29
CA THR A 49 -18.37 3.31 -9.52
C THR A 49 -18.44 4.51 -8.59
N ILE A 50 -17.30 4.87 -7.98
CA ILE A 50 -17.14 6.04 -7.13
C ILE A 50 -16.14 7.03 -7.75
N PRO A 51 -16.11 8.30 -7.33
CA PRO A 51 -15.06 9.22 -7.76
C PRO A 51 -13.66 8.72 -7.39
N ALA A 52 -12.71 8.84 -8.30
CA ALA A 52 -11.32 8.45 -8.05
C ALA A 52 -10.65 9.35 -7.00
N GLY A 53 -9.70 8.77 -6.24
CA GLY A 53 -8.82 9.48 -5.33
C GLY A 53 -9.16 9.31 -3.85
N GLU A 54 -8.21 9.73 -3.01
CA GLU A 54 -8.21 9.52 -1.55
C GLU A 54 -9.42 10.14 -0.83
N LYS A 55 -10.03 11.19 -1.41
CA LYS A 55 -11.21 11.86 -0.86
C LYS A 55 -12.46 10.97 -0.81
N SER A 56 -12.52 9.95 -1.65
CA SER A 56 -13.62 8.97 -1.67
C SER A 56 -13.51 7.90 -0.58
N LYS A 57 -12.38 7.82 0.10
CA LYS A 57 -12.13 6.81 1.15
C LYS A 57 -12.69 7.26 2.49
N THR A 58 -14.00 7.36 2.61
CA THR A 58 -14.71 7.87 3.79
C THR A 58 -15.76 6.90 4.33
N LEU A 59 -16.15 7.08 5.60
CA LEU A 59 -17.22 6.31 6.22
C LEU A 59 -18.59 6.57 5.54
N GLU A 60 -18.83 7.79 5.10
CA GLU A 60 -20.04 8.17 4.35
C GLU A 60 -20.11 7.40 3.03
N GLN A 61 -19.01 7.35 2.28
CA GLN A 61 -18.94 6.59 1.03
C GLN A 61 -19.15 5.09 1.28
N ALA A 62 -18.58 4.53 2.35
CA ALA A 62 -18.82 3.13 2.72
C ALA A 62 -20.30 2.86 3.03
N GLY A 63 -20.98 3.75 3.74
CA GLY A 63 -22.42 3.67 3.99
C GLY A 63 -23.24 3.76 2.70
N THR A 64 -22.89 4.66 1.79
CA THR A 64 -23.51 4.81 0.48
C THR A 64 -23.38 3.53 -0.35
N LEU A 65 -22.21 2.92 -0.40
CA LEU A 65 -21.96 1.66 -1.09
C LEU A 65 -22.81 0.52 -0.51
N CYS A 66 -22.86 0.38 0.82
CA CYS A 66 -23.73 -0.61 1.47
C CYS A 66 -25.19 -0.42 1.08
N GLY A 67 -25.69 0.82 1.05
CA GLY A 67 -27.04 1.13 0.62
C GLY A 67 -27.31 0.79 -0.86
N GLN A 68 -26.34 1.01 -1.74
CA GLN A 68 -26.44 0.61 -3.15
C GLN A 68 -26.47 -0.91 -3.30
N MET A 69 -25.59 -1.63 -2.60
CA MET A 69 -25.56 -3.09 -2.60
C MET A 69 -26.91 -3.69 -2.15
N LEU A 70 -27.52 -3.14 -1.08
CA LEU A 70 -28.84 -3.59 -0.61
C LEU A 70 -29.92 -3.37 -1.67
N ARG A 71 -29.96 -2.22 -2.34
CA ARG A 71 -30.92 -1.92 -3.41
C ARG A 71 -30.77 -2.85 -4.62
N GLN A 72 -29.57 -3.36 -4.86
CA GLN A 72 -29.28 -4.35 -5.91
C GLN A 72 -29.53 -5.81 -5.47
N GLY A 73 -30.07 -6.00 -4.28
CA GLY A 73 -30.43 -7.33 -3.76
C GLY A 73 -29.26 -8.17 -3.30
N LEU A 74 -28.11 -7.58 -3.02
CA LEU A 74 -27.01 -8.30 -2.41
C LEU A 74 -27.36 -8.67 -0.96
N ASP A 75 -26.91 -9.85 -0.54
CA ASP A 75 -27.20 -10.46 0.76
C ASP A 75 -25.95 -11.06 1.41
N ARG A 76 -26.14 -11.96 2.38
CA ARG A 76 -25.06 -12.63 3.11
C ARG A 76 -24.30 -13.68 2.28
N GLN A 77 -24.84 -14.13 1.16
CA GLN A 77 -24.22 -15.09 0.25
C GLN A 77 -23.44 -14.40 -0.87
N SER A 78 -23.62 -13.09 -0.99
CA SER A 78 -22.95 -12.24 -1.96
C SER A 78 -21.49 -11.96 -1.54
N PHE A 79 -20.70 -11.42 -2.46
CA PHE A 79 -19.34 -10.99 -2.18
C PHE A 79 -19.00 -9.67 -2.88
N VAL A 80 -17.88 -9.06 -2.49
CA VAL A 80 -17.39 -7.82 -3.08
C VAL A 80 -16.13 -8.07 -3.90
N ILE A 81 -16.01 -7.43 -5.05
CA ILE A 81 -14.78 -7.33 -5.83
C ILE A 81 -14.31 -5.88 -5.77
N GLY A 82 -13.13 -5.65 -5.19
CA GLY A 82 -12.44 -4.37 -5.22
C GLY A 82 -11.54 -4.30 -6.46
N LEU A 83 -11.95 -3.56 -7.48
CA LEU A 83 -11.21 -3.37 -8.73
C LEU A 83 -10.58 -1.97 -8.76
N GLY A 84 -9.30 -1.86 -8.40
CA GLY A 84 -8.65 -0.54 -8.35
C GLY A 84 -7.33 -0.51 -7.58
N GLY A 85 -6.84 0.69 -7.30
CA GLY A 85 -5.70 0.92 -6.44
C GLY A 85 -6.01 0.74 -4.95
N GLY A 86 -5.05 1.10 -4.08
CA GLY A 86 -5.17 0.93 -2.63
C GLY A 86 -6.40 1.58 -2.00
N VAL A 87 -6.87 2.73 -2.53
CA VAL A 87 -8.11 3.39 -2.06
C VAL A 87 -9.32 2.47 -2.23
N ILE A 88 -9.47 1.87 -3.42
CA ILE A 88 -10.56 0.94 -3.71
C ILE A 88 -10.40 -0.35 -2.91
N GLY A 89 -9.20 -0.90 -2.84
CA GLY A 89 -8.93 -2.12 -2.06
C GLY A 89 -9.32 -1.97 -0.58
N ASP A 90 -8.87 -0.89 0.05
CA ASP A 90 -9.18 -0.62 1.46
C ASP A 90 -10.67 -0.35 1.71
N LEU A 91 -11.29 0.48 0.85
CA LEU A 91 -12.70 0.82 0.99
C LEU A 91 -13.61 -0.38 0.71
N SER A 92 -13.38 -1.14 -0.37
CA SER A 92 -14.17 -2.32 -0.72
C SER A 92 -14.05 -3.43 0.32
N GLY A 93 -12.84 -3.66 0.83
CA GLY A 93 -12.60 -4.61 1.92
C GLY A 93 -13.28 -4.19 3.22
N PHE A 94 -13.29 -2.88 3.54
CA PHE A 94 -14.04 -2.36 4.70
C PHE A 94 -15.55 -2.47 4.52
N VAL A 95 -16.07 -2.15 3.33
CA VAL A 95 -17.49 -2.36 2.98
C VAL A 95 -17.87 -3.83 3.16
N ALA A 96 -17.08 -4.76 2.65
CA ALA A 96 -17.32 -6.19 2.82
C ALA A 96 -17.28 -6.62 4.29
N ALA A 97 -16.40 -6.02 5.10
CA ALA A 97 -16.30 -6.32 6.54
C ALA A 97 -17.54 -5.90 7.33
N ILE A 98 -18.20 -4.80 6.94
CA ILE A 98 -19.36 -4.26 7.68
C ILE A 98 -20.70 -4.67 7.07
N PHE A 99 -20.76 -4.95 5.76
CA PHE A 99 -21.97 -5.34 5.07
C PHE A 99 -22.49 -6.70 5.60
N GLN A 100 -23.76 -6.75 5.99
CA GLN A 100 -24.41 -7.96 6.56
C GLN A 100 -23.64 -8.64 7.70
N ARG A 101 -22.76 -7.92 8.40
CA ARG A 101 -21.81 -8.38 9.44
C ARG A 101 -20.66 -9.22 8.93
N LYS A 102 -20.21 -9.02 7.75
CA LYS A 102 -19.11 -9.64 7.02
C LYS A 102 -19.58 -10.54 5.87
N ILE A 103 -19.10 -10.22 4.67
CA ILE A 103 -19.18 -11.06 3.47
C ILE A 103 -17.79 -11.23 2.88
N PRO A 104 -17.54 -12.25 2.04
CA PRO A 104 -16.26 -12.40 1.36
C PRO A 104 -15.92 -11.21 0.47
N HIS A 105 -14.61 -10.98 0.25
CA HIS A 105 -14.17 -10.05 -0.78
C HIS A 105 -12.98 -10.58 -1.57
N VAL A 106 -12.89 -10.15 -2.81
CA VAL A 106 -11.80 -10.39 -3.76
C VAL A 106 -11.16 -9.06 -4.08
N GLN A 107 -9.83 -9.02 -4.15
CA GLN A 107 -9.11 -7.84 -4.59
C GLN A 107 -8.52 -8.07 -5.98
N ILE A 108 -8.70 -7.09 -6.86
CA ILE A 108 -8.10 -7.02 -8.20
C ILE A 108 -7.35 -5.68 -8.25
N PRO A 109 -6.12 -5.64 -7.71
CA PRO A 109 -5.34 -4.42 -7.67
C PRO A 109 -4.90 -4.00 -9.08
N THR A 110 -4.99 -2.69 -9.36
CA THR A 110 -4.64 -2.11 -10.66
C THR A 110 -3.46 -1.15 -10.60
N THR A 111 -2.84 -0.99 -9.43
CA THR A 111 -1.61 -0.23 -9.25
C THR A 111 -0.51 -1.12 -8.70
N LEU A 112 0.75 -0.85 -9.07
CA LEU A 112 1.89 -1.60 -8.55
C LEU A 112 1.95 -1.55 -7.02
N LEU A 113 1.69 -0.37 -6.43
CA LEU A 113 1.60 -0.20 -4.98
C LEU A 113 0.56 -1.14 -4.35
N ALA A 114 -0.61 -1.28 -4.96
CA ALA A 114 -1.63 -2.17 -4.43
C ALA A 114 -1.25 -3.64 -4.58
N MET A 115 -0.64 -4.05 -5.68
CA MET A 115 -0.18 -5.42 -5.90
C MET A 115 0.86 -5.86 -4.87
N VAL A 116 1.86 -5.00 -4.59
CA VAL A 116 2.98 -5.37 -3.71
C VAL A 116 2.75 -5.03 -2.24
N ASP A 117 1.74 -4.21 -1.93
CA ASP A 117 1.52 -3.74 -0.55
C ASP A 117 0.05 -3.80 -0.11
N SER A 118 -0.82 -2.89 -0.50
CA SER A 118 -2.10 -2.67 0.19
C SER A 118 -3.10 -3.84 0.09
N SER A 119 -3.07 -4.66 -0.97
CA SER A 119 -3.95 -5.84 -1.10
C SER A 119 -3.60 -6.98 -0.13
N ILE A 120 -2.44 -6.92 0.54
CA ILE A 120 -1.89 -8.02 1.33
C ILE A 120 -1.99 -7.68 2.81
N GLY A 121 -2.60 -8.59 3.60
CA GLY A 121 -2.60 -8.50 5.06
C GLY A 121 -3.86 -7.96 5.71
N GLY A 122 -4.94 -7.82 4.92
CA GLY A 122 -6.29 -7.63 5.41
C GLY A 122 -6.55 -6.35 6.20
N LYS A 123 -5.65 -5.38 6.21
CA LYS A 123 -5.92 -4.06 6.76
C LYS A 123 -6.84 -3.32 5.80
N THR A 124 -8.09 -3.13 6.18
CA THR A 124 -9.09 -2.39 5.41
C THR A 124 -9.59 -1.21 6.22
N GLY A 125 -10.01 -0.12 5.58
CA GLY A 125 -10.45 1.02 6.36
C GLY A 125 -10.74 2.27 5.53
N VAL A 126 -11.16 3.29 6.28
CA VAL A 126 -11.53 4.60 5.74
C VAL A 126 -10.85 5.72 6.53
N ASN A 127 -10.79 6.88 5.91
CA ASN A 127 -10.24 8.09 6.49
C ASN A 127 -11.26 8.80 7.37
N THR A 128 -10.76 9.59 8.30
CA THR A 128 -11.54 10.48 9.16
C THR A 128 -10.93 11.88 9.12
N ASN A 129 -11.63 12.86 9.67
CA ASN A 129 -11.09 14.21 9.84
C ASN A 129 -9.84 14.24 10.74
N ALA A 130 -9.64 13.23 11.60
CA ALA A 130 -8.48 13.12 12.48
C ALA A 130 -7.24 12.53 11.79
N GLY A 131 -7.43 11.77 10.70
CA GLY A 131 -6.32 11.17 9.94
C GLY A 131 -6.74 10.01 9.04
N LYS A 132 -5.76 9.52 8.27
CA LYS A 132 -5.94 8.37 7.37
C LYS A 132 -6.07 7.06 8.15
N ASN A 133 -6.89 6.14 7.63
CA ASN A 133 -6.99 4.74 8.04
C ASN A 133 -7.27 4.52 9.55
N LEU A 134 -7.91 5.49 10.23
CA LEU A 134 -8.18 5.38 11.67
C LEU A 134 -9.42 4.52 11.99
N LEU A 135 -10.35 4.38 11.05
CA LEU A 135 -11.48 3.48 11.15
C LEU A 135 -11.30 2.34 10.16
N GLY A 136 -11.35 1.11 10.64
CA GLY A 136 -11.12 -0.05 9.78
C GLY A 136 -11.38 -1.38 10.47
N ALA A 137 -11.18 -2.45 9.69
CA ALA A 137 -11.29 -3.83 10.13
C ALA A 137 -10.14 -4.66 9.56
N PHE A 138 -9.74 -5.68 10.32
CA PHE A 138 -8.92 -6.75 9.76
C PHE A 138 -9.85 -7.73 9.05
N HIS A 139 -9.86 -7.68 7.72
CA HIS A 139 -10.64 -8.56 6.88
C HIS A 139 -9.78 -9.05 5.71
N GLN A 140 -9.30 -10.30 5.83
CA GLN A 140 -8.48 -10.91 4.79
C GLN A 140 -9.29 -11.11 3.50
N PRO A 141 -8.74 -10.77 2.32
CA PRO A 141 -9.37 -11.11 1.06
C PRO A 141 -9.42 -12.63 0.88
N THR A 142 -10.52 -13.13 0.33
CA THR A 142 -10.64 -14.54 -0.06
C THR A 142 -9.67 -14.88 -1.19
N LEU A 143 -9.41 -13.90 -2.06
CA LEU A 143 -8.52 -14.02 -3.20
C LEU A 143 -7.97 -12.64 -3.56
N VAL A 144 -6.70 -12.60 -3.98
CA VAL A 144 -6.06 -11.45 -4.65
C VAL A 144 -5.66 -11.91 -6.05
N ILE A 145 -6.01 -11.12 -7.08
CA ILE A 145 -5.71 -11.43 -8.47
C ILE A 145 -4.86 -10.30 -9.05
N ASP A 146 -3.56 -10.54 -9.19
CA ASP A 146 -2.60 -9.59 -9.73
C ASP A 146 -2.38 -9.85 -11.23
N ASP A 147 -3.04 -9.06 -12.08
CA ASP A 147 -2.79 -9.05 -13.52
C ASP A 147 -1.83 -7.92 -13.86
N VAL A 148 -0.54 -8.23 -13.99
CA VAL A 148 0.51 -7.22 -14.25
C VAL A 148 0.33 -6.48 -15.58
N GLU A 149 -0.46 -7.00 -16.51
CA GLU A 149 -0.75 -6.34 -17.78
C GLU A 149 -1.51 -5.00 -17.59
N VAL A 150 -2.28 -4.87 -16.50
CA VAL A 150 -2.99 -3.61 -16.20
C VAL A 150 -2.03 -2.46 -15.91
N LEU A 151 -0.81 -2.76 -15.48
CA LEU A 151 0.22 -1.75 -15.19
C LEU A 151 0.65 -0.96 -16.44
N LYS A 152 0.41 -1.48 -17.64
CA LYS A 152 0.67 -0.78 -18.91
C LYS A 152 -0.19 0.49 -19.08
N THR A 153 -1.30 0.59 -18.37
CA THR A 153 -2.18 1.76 -18.38
C THR A 153 -1.90 2.74 -17.24
N LEU A 154 -1.00 2.35 -16.32
CA LEU A 154 -0.74 3.14 -15.12
C LEU A 154 0.18 4.33 -15.44
N PRO A 155 -0.16 5.57 -15.03
CA PRO A 155 0.72 6.71 -15.18
C PRO A 155 2.09 6.50 -14.50
N SER A 156 3.17 6.99 -15.10
CA SER A 156 4.54 6.76 -14.61
C SER A 156 4.75 7.18 -13.16
N ARG A 157 4.13 8.28 -12.71
CA ARG A 157 4.20 8.74 -11.31
C ARG A 157 3.55 7.74 -10.35
N GLU A 158 2.41 7.16 -10.73
CA GLU A 158 1.74 6.12 -9.94
C GLU A 158 2.53 4.80 -9.93
N LEU A 159 3.18 4.47 -11.04
CA LEU A 159 4.05 3.30 -11.12
C LEU A 159 5.28 3.47 -10.21
N SER A 160 5.90 4.65 -10.19
CA SER A 160 7.02 4.97 -9.30
C SER A 160 6.67 4.80 -7.82
N GLN A 161 5.44 5.08 -7.40
CA GLN A 161 5.01 4.86 -6.02
C GLN A 161 5.13 3.40 -5.58
N GLY A 162 4.76 2.45 -6.44
CA GLY A 162 4.90 1.02 -6.15
C GLY A 162 6.36 0.63 -5.95
N PHE A 163 7.29 1.24 -6.69
CA PHE A 163 8.72 1.00 -6.49
C PHE A 163 9.23 1.48 -5.14
N ALA A 164 8.61 2.45 -4.48
CA ALA A 164 9.00 2.81 -3.12
C ALA A 164 8.84 1.63 -2.16
N GLU A 165 7.74 0.89 -2.25
CA GLU A 165 7.50 -0.30 -1.42
C GLU A 165 8.42 -1.47 -1.82
N ILE A 166 8.66 -1.68 -3.11
CA ILE A 166 9.61 -2.69 -3.59
C ILE A 166 11.01 -2.43 -3.06
N VAL A 167 11.49 -1.19 -3.14
CA VAL A 167 12.80 -0.79 -2.58
C VAL A 167 12.81 -0.96 -1.06
N LYS A 168 11.73 -0.60 -0.37
CA LYS A 168 11.59 -0.85 1.07
C LYS A 168 11.75 -2.33 1.40
N HIS A 169 11.02 -3.21 0.72
CA HIS A 169 11.10 -4.66 0.95
C HIS A 169 12.52 -5.19 0.68
N ALA A 170 13.20 -4.69 -0.36
CA ALA A 170 14.58 -5.03 -0.64
C ALA A 170 15.52 -4.61 0.50
N ILE A 171 15.37 -3.39 1.02
CA ILE A 171 16.18 -2.87 2.11
C ILE A 171 16.00 -3.69 3.39
N ILE A 172 14.78 -4.02 3.75
CA ILE A 172 14.49 -4.65 5.05
C ILE A 172 14.64 -6.17 5.06
N ALA A 173 14.59 -6.84 3.88
CA ALA A 173 14.45 -8.30 3.86
C ALA A 173 15.19 -9.01 2.72
N ASP A 174 15.68 -8.30 1.67
CA ASP A 174 16.15 -8.97 0.46
C ASP A 174 17.28 -8.22 -0.27
N ALA A 175 18.51 -8.43 0.21
CA ALA A 175 19.71 -7.82 -0.39
C ALA A 175 19.95 -8.27 -1.84
N GLU A 176 19.50 -9.46 -2.25
CA GLU A 176 19.67 -9.92 -3.64
C GLU A 176 18.73 -9.15 -4.57
N MET A 177 17.46 -8.98 -4.18
CA MET A 177 16.52 -8.14 -4.92
C MET A 177 17.05 -6.70 -5.04
N PHE A 178 17.63 -6.14 -3.96
CA PHE A 178 18.25 -4.81 -4.00
C PHE A 178 19.37 -4.75 -5.04
N ARG A 179 20.29 -5.73 -5.06
CA ARG A 179 21.38 -5.80 -6.05
C ARG A 179 20.86 -5.93 -7.48
N GLN A 180 19.81 -6.73 -7.70
CA GLN A 180 19.18 -6.88 -9.01
C GLN A 180 18.59 -5.55 -9.49
N LEU A 181 17.81 -4.87 -8.66
CA LEU A 181 17.23 -3.56 -8.95
C LEU A 181 18.33 -2.50 -9.24
N SER A 182 19.45 -2.57 -8.53
CA SER A 182 20.57 -1.64 -8.71
C SER A 182 21.33 -1.84 -10.03
N ARG A 183 21.38 -3.05 -10.58
CA ARG A 183 22.09 -3.36 -11.84
C ARG A 183 21.38 -2.83 -13.10
N HIS A 184 20.08 -2.61 -13.06
CA HIS A 184 19.36 -2.09 -14.22
C HIS A 184 19.82 -0.67 -14.56
N ARG A 185 20.34 -0.46 -15.77
CA ARG A 185 20.78 0.86 -16.28
C ARG A 185 19.57 1.64 -16.80
N GLY A 186 19.00 2.50 -15.94
CA GLY A 186 17.80 3.27 -16.29
C GLY A 186 16.57 2.37 -16.38
N ILE A 187 15.44 2.78 -15.83
CA ILE A 187 14.23 1.97 -15.92
C ILE A 187 13.41 2.48 -17.08
N ASP A 188 13.54 1.79 -18.19
CA ASP A 188 12.44 1.72 -19.13
C ASP A 188 11.39 0.83 -18.48
N LEU A 189 10.44 1.45 -17.79
CA LEU A 189 9.37 0.75 -17.07
C LEU A 189 8.57 -0.18 -17.97
N ASN A 190 8.60 0.06 -19.30
CA ASN A 190 7.97 -0.82 -20.29
C ASN A 190 8.72 -2.14 -20.52
N LYS A 191 9.94 -2.26 -20.03
CA LYS A 191 10.79 -3.46 -20.16
C LYS A 191 10.96 -4.23 -18.87
N VAL A 192 10.30 -3.82 -17.79
CA VAL A 192 10.31 -4.55 -16.52
C VAL A 192 9.38 -5.76 -16.62
N ASP A 193 9.89 -6.94 -16.34
CA ASP A 193 9.05 -8.10 -16.08
C ASP A 193 8.49 -7.99 -14.67
N PHE A 194 7.24 -7.52 -14.58
CA PHE A 194 6.59 -7.28 -13.29
C PHE A 194 6.15 -8.55 -12.59
N ALA A 195 5.87 -9.65 -13.30
CA ALA A 195 5.31 -10.84 -12.66
C ALA A 195 6.23 -11.45 -11.60
N PRO A 196 7.51 -11.76 -11.85
CA PRO A 196 8.41 -12.28 -10.83
C PRO A 196 8.71 -11.23 -9.76
N LEU A 197 8.71 -9.94 -10.10
CA LEU A 197 8.95 -8.86 -9.13
C LEU A 197 7.78 -8.73 -8.14
N VAL A 198 6.55 -8.72 -8.63
CA VAL A 198 5.33 -8.68 -7.80
C VAL A 198 5.30 -9.92 -6.91
N LEU A 199 5.45 -11.14 -7.47
CA LEU A 199 5.45 -12.38 -6.71
C LEU A 199 6.44 -12.34 -5.54
N ARG A 200 7.68 -11.93 -5.79
CA ARG A 200 8.72 -11.86 -4.76
C ARG A 200 8.36 -10.89 -3.62
N ASN A 201 7.75 -9.75 -3.96
CA ASN A 201 7.30 -8.78 -2.95
C ASN A 201 6.11 -9.30 -2.15
N VAL A 202 5.15 -9.97 -2.81
CA VAL A 202 4.02 -10.65 -2.15
C VAL A 202 4.53 -11.69 -1.14
N GLU A 203 5.49 -12.53 -1.53
CA GLU A 203 6.11 -13.53 -0.65
C GLU A 203 6.79 -12.91 0.57
N ILE A 204 7.57 -11.82 0.39
CA ILE A 204 8.23 -11.12 1.49
C ILE A 204 7.17 -10.61 2.48
N LYS A 205 6.16 -9.89 1.97
CA LYS A 205 5.14 -9.29 2.81
C LYS A 205 4.27 -10.35 3.49
N ALA A 206 3.82 -11.37 2.76
CA ALA A 206 3.01 -12.45 3.28
C ALA A 206 3.71 -13.20 4.42
N ARG A 207 5.02 -13.49 4.29
CA ARG A 207 5.82 -14.12 5.35
C ARG A 207 5.86 -13.26 6.62
N MET A 208 6.09 -11.95 6.52
CA MET A 208 6.11 -11.06 7.68
C MET A 208 4.75 -10.94 8.36
N ILE A 209 3.66 -11.03 7.58
CA ILE A 209 2.29 -10.96 8.11
C ILE A 209 1.87 -12.28 8.74
N ALA A 210 2.24 -13.42 8.16
CA ALA A 210 1.88 -14.74 8.67
C ALA A 210 2.31 -14.95 10.14
N ASN A 211 3.45 -14.36 10.51
CA ASN A 211 3.99 -14.44 11.86
C ASN A 211 3.38 -13.39 12.81
N ASP A 212 2.70 -12.36 12.28
CA ASP A 212 2.17 -11.25 13.09
C ASP A 212 0.94 -10.59 12.43
N GLU A 213 -0.12 -11.36 12.20
CA GLU A 213 -1.32 -10.90 11.48
C GLU A 213 -1.91 -9.61 12.07
N ARG A 214 -1.90 -9.48 13.40
CA ARG A 214 -2.51 -8.35 14.13
C ARG A 214 -1.52 -7.24 14.50
N ASP A 215 -0.29 -7.28 13.98
CA ASP A 215 0.74 -6.24 14.22
C ASP A 215 1.06 -6.05 15.73
N ARG A 216 1.21 -7.17 16.46
CA ARG A 216 1.44 -7.18 17.91
C ARG A 216 2.87 -7.60 18.29
N ASN A 217 3.47 -8.50 17.53
CA ASN A 217 4.75 -9.15 17.87
C ASN A 217 5.97 -8.39 17.35
N GLY A 218 5.78 -7.40 16.48
CA GLY A 218 6.85 -6.53 15.99
C GLY A 218 7.50 -6.96 14.69
N GLU A 219 7.28 -8.18 14.17
CA GLU A 219 7.84 -8.60 12.88
C GLU A 219 7.17 -7.83 11.73
N ARG A 220 5.85 -7.71 11.75
CA ARG A 220 5.10 -6.86 10.81
C ARG A 220 5.49 -5.39 10.93
N ALA A 221 5.92 -4.93 12.11
CA ALA A 221 6.37 -3.56 12.32
C ALA A 221 7.59 -3.19 11.46
N LEU A 222 8.42 -4.15 11.02
CA LEU A 222 9.56 -3.90 10.14
C LEU A 222 9.13 -3.31 8.79
N LEU A 223 7.91 -3.64 8.32
CA LEU A 223 7.31 -3.04 7.13
C LEU A 223 7.14 -1.52 7.22
N ASN A 224 7.24 -0.95 8.43
CA ASN A 224 7.18 0.50 8.64
C ASN A 224 8.53 1.21 8.47
N PHE A 225 9.56 0.60 7.89
CA PHE A 225 10.80 1.31 7.55
C PHE A 225 10.47 2.52 6.64
N GLY A 226 10.91 3.70 7.04
CA GLY A 226 10.58 4.96 6.38
C GLY A 226 9.18 5.53 6.66
N HIS A 227 8.22 4.72 7.10
CA HIS A 227 6.80 5.13 7.24
C HIS A 227 6.55 6.09 8.40
N THR A 228 7.31 6.04 9.49
CA THR A 228 7.11 6.98 10.62
C THR A 228 7.26 8.43 10.15
N ILE A 229 8.34 8.71 9.41
CA ILE A 229 8.60 10.05 8.87
C ILE A 229 7.76 10.26 7.60
N GLY A 230 7.58 9.25 6.74
CA GLY A 230 6.77 9.33 5.53
C GLY A 230 5.33 9.74 5.81
N HIS A 231 4.64 9.12 6.77
CA HIS A 231 3.27 9.51 7.15
C HIS A 231 3.20 10.93 7.71
N ALA A 232 4.21 11.37 8.45
CA ALA A 232 4.28 12.74 8.93
C ALA A 232 4.44 13.74 7.77
N ILE A 233 5.22 13.38 6.73
CA ILE A 233 5.36 14.17 5.50
C ILE A 233 4.04 14.21 4.72
N GLU A 234 3.35 13.06 4.54
CA GLU A 234 2.03 13.02 3.89
C GLU A 234 1.03 13.96 4.59
N ARG A 235 0.98 13.88 5.92
CA ARG A 235 0.10 14.73 6.71
C ARG A 235 0.46 16.21 6.60
N ALA A 236 1.75 16.53 6.64
CA ALA A 236 2.24 17.92 6.48
C ALA A 236 1.97 18.48 5.06
N ALA A 237 1.84 17.61 4.05
CA ALA A 237 1.51 17.93 2.66
C ALA A 237 0.00 17.89 2.37
N ASP A 238 -0.87 17.84 3.40
CA ASP A 238 -2.32 17.74 3.28
C ASP A 238 -2.79 16.56 2.41
N TYR A 239 -2.01 15.47 2.37
CA TYR A 239 -2.26 14.21 1.64
C TYR A 239 -2.50 14.32 0.12
N CYS A 240 -2.27 15.47 -0.47
CA CYS A 240 -2.58 15.71 -1.88
C CYS A 240 -1.36 16.10 -2.74
N LYS A 241 -0.36 16.75 -2.14
CA LYS A 241 0.79 17.30 -2.87
C LYS A 241 1.93 16.32 -3.03
N ILE A 242 2.16 15.49 -2.03
CA ILE A 242 3.16 14.43 -2.00
C ILE A 242 2.40 13.11 -1.90
N LEU A 243 2.62 12.23 -2.86
CA LEU A 243 1.98 10.92 -2.89
C LEU A 243 2.62 9.97 -1.88
N HIS A 244 1.91 8.88 -1.52
CA HIS A 244 2.37 7.93 -0.50
C HIS A 244 3.79 7.41 -0.73
N GLY A 245 4.06 6.84 -1.91
CA GLY A 245 5.40 6.30 -2.22
C GLY A 245 6.49 7.38 -2.25
N GLU A 246 6.14 8.62 -2.65
CA GLU A 246 7.07 9.75 -2.58
C GLU A 246 7.41 10.10 -1.13
N ALA A 247 6.41 10.12 -0.24
CA ALA A 247 6.60 10.37 1.19
C ALA A 247 7.39 9.24 1.87
N VAL A 248 7.10 7.99 1.53
CA VAL A 248 7.85 6.82 2.03
C VAL A 248 9.29 6.86 1.55
N SER A 249 9.57 7.27 0.31
CA SER A 249 10.92 7.47 -0.19
C SER A 249 11.70 8.48 0.65
N LEU A 250 11.14 9.66 0.88
CA LEU A 250 11.73 10.67 1.77
C LEU A 250 11.93 10.13 3.18
N GLY A 251 10.95 9.42 3.70
CA GLY A 251 11.02 8.77 4.99
C GLY A 251 12.13 7.72 5.08
N MET A 252 12.35 6.93 4.02
CA MET A 252 13.47 5.97 3.95
C MET A 252 14.83 6.67 3.96
N VAL A 253 14.98 7.77 3.23
CA VAL A 253 16.23 8.56 3.25
C VAL A 253 16.53 9.07 4.65
N ALA A 254 15.53 9.60 5.36
CA ALA A 254 15.69 10.02 6.74
C ALA A 254 15.96 8.84 7.69
N ALA A 255 15.26 7.70 7.52
CA ALA A 255 15.47 6.50 8.30
C ALA A 255 16.87 5.92 8.11
N CYS A 256 17.46 6.00 6.90
CA CYS A 256 18.87 5.67 6.69
C CYS A 256 19.82 6.58 7.49
N GLY A 257 19.51 7.89 7.59
CA GLY A 257 20.26 8.83 8.43
C GLY A 257 20.23 8.44 9.91
N VAL A 258 19.08 8.05 10.43
CA VAL A 258 18.94 7.51 11.79
C VAL A 258 19.68 6.18 11.93
N SER A 259 19.57 5.29 10.93
CA SER A 259 20.22 3.97 10.93
C SER A 259 21.75 4.05 10.96
N MET A 260 22.35 5.03 10.28
CA MET A 260 23.80 5.28 10.37
C MET A 260 24.22 5.61 11.81
N LYS A 261 23.43 6.37 12.54
CA LYS A 261 23.73 6.77 13.93
C LYS A 261 23.43 5.67 14.94
N LYS A 262 22.35 4.90 14.74
CA LYS A 262 21.79 4.00 15.77
C LYS A 262 21.98 2.52 15.48
N ALA A 263 22.24 2.14 14.21
CA ALA A 263 22.35 0.74 13.81
C ALA A 263 23.63 0.42 13.04
N GLY A 264 24.50 1.41 12.80
CA GLY A 264 25.78 1.20 12.12
C GLY A 264 25.66 1.02 10.60
N LEU A 265 24.57 1.47 9.96
CA LEU A 265 24.44 1.44 8.50
C LEU A 265 25.64 2.16 7.86
N ALA A 266 26.33 1.50 6.93
CA ALA A 266 27.46 2.08 6.21
C ALA A 266 27.01 3.27 5.34
N LYS A 267 27.88 4.26 5.17
CA LYS A 267 27.62 5.43 4.32
C LYS A 267 27.41 5.01 2.86
N GLU A 268 28.14 4.01 2.43
CA GLU A 268 28.07 3.41 1.10
C GLU A 268 26.69 2.83 0.85
N ASP A 269 26.16 2.00 1.77
CA ASP A 269 24.81 1.41 1.69
C ASP A 269 23.73 2.51 1.63
N ARG A 270 23.86 3.52 2.49
CA ARG A 270 22.94 4.67 2.45
C ARG A 270 22.95 5.37 1.07
N ASN A 271 24.14 5.55 0.48
CA ASN A 271 24.24 6.19 -0.83
C ASN A 271 23.66 5.30 -1.94
N GLU A 272 23.84 3.99 -1.88
CA GLU A 272 23.23 3.05 -2.81
C GLU A 272 21.70 3.08 -2.72
N ILE A 273 21.14 3.14 -1.50
CA ILE A 273 19.68 3.28 -1.29
C ILE A 273 19.17 4.57 -1.94
N VAL A 274 19.83 5.72 -1.69
CA VAL A 274 19.42 7.00 -2.27
C VAL A 274 19.49 6.96 -3.80
N ASN A 275 20.56 6.40 -4.37
CA ASN A 275 20.72 6.27 -5.81
C ASN A 275 19.62 5.37 -6.41
N LEU A 276 19.25 4.29 -5.72
CA LEU A 276 18.19 3.40 -6.18
C LEU A 276 16.81 4.09 -6.19
N LEU A 277 16.49 4.86 -5.13
CA LEU A 277 15.25 5.65 -5.08
C LEU A 277 15.19 6.68 -6.23
N GLN A 278 16.26 7.42 -6.47
CA GLN A 278 16.35 8.38 -7.58
C GLN A 278 16.19 7.72 -8.95
N LYS A 279 16.74 6.52 -9.10
CA LYS A 279 16.62 5.72 -10.33
C LYS A 279 15.16 5.38 -10.65
N PHE A 280 14.33 5.17 -9.64
CA PHE A 280 12.88 4.98 -9.77
C PHE A 280 12.08 6.28 -9.78
N GLN A 281 12.76 7.43 -10.00
CA GLN A 281 12.14 8.76 -10.06
C GLN A 281 11.43 9.15 -8.75
N LEU A 282 11.88 8.60 -7.63
CA LEU A 282 11.36 8.90 -6.30
C LEU A 282 12.14 10.07 -5.69
N PRO A 283 11.48 11.00 -5.00
CA PRO A 283 12.14 12.13 -4.36
C PRO A 283 13.00 11.66 -3.20
N THR A 284 14.19 12.25 -3.07
CA THR A 284 15.14 12.00 -1.98
C THR A 284 15.45 13.26 -1.17
N ARG A 285 14.80 14.38 -1.51
CA ARG A 285 14.86 15.66 -0.80
C ARG A 285 13.50 16.33 -0.79
N LEU A 286 13.19 17.00 0.30
CA LEU A 286 12.01 17.86 0.37
C LEU A 286 12.19 19.11 -0.50
N PRO A 287 11.09 19.68 -1.04
CA PRO A 287 11.13 21.00 -1.66
C PRO A 287 11.70 22.04 -0.68
N THR A 288 12.46 23.00 -1.19
CA THR A 288 13.15 24.01 -0.37
C THR A 288 12.20 24.76 0.58
N ASN A 289 10.98 25.03 0.13
CA ASN A 289 9.97 25.78 0.90
C ASN A 289 8.99 24.87 1.66
N PHE A 290 9.32 23.56 1.83
CA PHE A 290 8.43 22.67 2.55
C PHE A 290 8.40 23.03 4.05
N PRO A 291 7.22 23.14 4.68
CA PRO A 291 7.08 23.54 6.07
C PRO A 291 7.49 22.41 7.03
N ARG A 292 8.80 22.25 7.28
CA ARG A 292 9.34 21.17 8.13
C ARG A 292 8.71 21.10 9.52
N GLN A 293 8.32 22.27 10.10
CA GLN A 293 7.65 22.30 11.40
C GLN A 293 6.38 21.45 11.40
N LYS A 294 5.60 21.45 10.32
CA LYS A 294 4.40 20.59 10.21
C LYS A 294 4.72 19.10 10.29
N ILE A 295 5.91 18.66 9.87
CA ILE A 295 6.36 17.25 10.01
C ILE A 295 6.53 16.94 11.51
N PHE A 296 7.20 17.80 12.26
CA PHE A 296 7.41 17.62 13.70
C PHE A 296 6.08 17.62 14.47
N ASP A 297 5.15 18.49 14.09
CA ASP A 297 3.83 18.53 14.70
C ASP A 297 3.05 17.26 14.39
N ALA A 298 3.15 16.73 13.15
CA ALA A 298 2.51 15.47 12.77
C ALA A 298 3.08 14.26 13.53
N LEU A 299 4.40 14.24 13.75
CA LEU A 299 5.08 13.17 14.50
C LEU A 299 4.59 13.05 15.95
N LYS A 300 4.25 14.17 16.62
CA LYS A 300 3.73 14.17 18.01
C LYS A 300 2.40 13.42 18.15
N PHE A 301 1.64 13.26 17.07
CA PHE A 301 0.35 12.57 17.07
C PHE A 301 0.44 11.10 16.59
N ASP A 302 1.64 10.59 16.27
CA ASP A 302 1.78 9.19 15.84
C ASP A 302 1.63 8.26 17.06
N LYS A 303 0.77 7.22 16.93
CA LYS A 303 0.53 6.18 17.95
C LYS A 303 1.79 5.38 18.33
N LYS A 304 2.88 5.52 17.59
CA LYS A 304 4.18 4.89 17.89
C LYS A 304 4.91 5.53 19.08
N PHE A 305 4.36 6.64 19.61
CA PHE A 305 4.79 7.28 20.84
C PHE A 305 4.04 6.70 22.05
N GLU A 306 4.25 5.42 22.34
CA GLU A 306 3.70 4.78 23.53
C GLU A 306 4.62 4.98 24.73
N HIS A 307 4.09 5.52 25.83
CA HIS A 307 4.82 5.70 27.10
C HIS A 307 6.17 6.44 26.98
N GLY A 308 6.27 7.41 26.05
CA GLY A 308 7.50 8.20 25.88
C GLY A 308 8.61 7.51 25.09
N GLN A 309 8.38 6.30 24.56
CA GLN A 309 9.32 5.58 23.71
C GLN A 309 8.85 5.56 22.26
N ILE A 310 9.79 5.76 21.34
CA ILE A 310 9.54 5.70 19.89
C ILE A 310 9.91 4.32 19.38
N ARG A 311 8.94 3.60 18.82
CA ARG A 311 9.21 2.36 18.07
C ARG A 311 9.61 2.75 16.64
N PHE A 312 10.89 2.69 16.33
CA PHE A 312 11.44 3.09 15.04
C PHE A 312 12.16 1.94 14.34
N VAL A 313 11.92 1.76 13.05
CA VAL A 313 12.59 0.73 12.27
C VAL A 313 13.90 1.29 11.72
N VAL A 314 15.00 0.59 12.00
CA VAL A 314 16.35 0.89 11.53
C VAL A 314 16.91 -0.28 10.73
N THR A 315 17.83 -0.01 9.81
CA THR A 315 18.55 -1.04 9.04
C THR A 315 20.04 -0.99 9.37
N PRO A 316 20.66 -2.09 9.84
CA PRO A 316 22.10 -2.15 10.05
C PRO A 316 22.86 -2.38 8.73
N LYS A 317 22.22 -2.97 7.73
CA LYS A 317 22.71 -3.23 6.37
C LYS A 317 21.55 -3.52 5.43
N ILE A 318 21.76 -3.37 4.14
CA ILE A 318 20.77 -3.74 3.12
C ILE A 318 20.39 -5.22 3.25
N GLY A 319 19.09 -5.52 3.22
CA GLY A 319 18.52 -6.86 3.38
C GLY A 319 18.20 -7.25 4.83
N SER A 320 18.33 -6.32 5.80
CA SER A 320 18.02 -6.59 7.20
C SER A 320 17.49 -5.35 7.90
N ALA A 321 16.51 -5.51 8.76
CA ALA A 321 15.96 -4.42 9.57
C ALA A 321 15.68 -4.90 11.01
N ASN A 322 15.69 -3.94 11.94
CA ASN A 322 15.41 -4.17 13.34
C ASN A 322 14.49 -3.07 13.88
N LEU A 323 13.70 -3.41 14.91
CA LEU A 323 12.93 -2.44 15.65
C LEU A 323 13.80 -1.87 16.78
N SER A 324 14.03 -0.55 16.77
CA SER A 324 14.79 0.15 17.83
C SER A 324 13.84 0.94 18.74
N ARG A 325 14.18 1.00 20.01
CA ARG A 325 13.53 1.86 21.03
C ARG A 325 14.46 2.98 21.52
N ASP A 326 15.70 3.04 20.99
CA ASP A 326 16.73 4.00 21.39
C ASP A 326 16.79 5.24 20.48
N VAL A 327 15.84 5.35 19.53
CA VAL A 327 15.72 6.50 18.64
C VAL A 327 14.96 7.61 19.35
N THR A 328 15.54 8.81 19.37
CA THR A 328 14.94 10.00 19.99
C THR A 328 14.33 10.94 18.97
N MET A 329 13.50 11.89 19.43
CA MET A 329 12.99 12.97 18.56
C MET A 329 14.11 13.83 17.98
N GLU A 330 15.20 14.00 18.71
CA GLU A 330 16.39 14.71 18.22
C GLU A 330 17.06 13.98 17.06
N ASP A 331 17.15 12.64 17.12
CA ASP A 331 17.68 11.83 16.02
C ASP A 331 16.81 11.96 14.76
N ILE A 332 15.48 11.89 14.94
CA ILE A 332 14.52 12.06 13.85
C ILE A 332 14.61 13.49 13.29
N GLY A 333 14.66 14.49 14.15
CA GLY A 333 14.79 15.89 13.77
C GLY A 333 16.01 16.15 12.90
N ALA A 334 17.19 15.70 13.38
CA ALA A 334 18.44 15.84 12.65
C ALA A 334 18.43 15.12 11.27
N ALA A 335 17.64 14.04 11.13
CA ALA A 335 17.48 13.35 9.86
C ALA A 335 16.51 14.09 8.91
N VAL A 336 15.40 14.64 9.43
CA VAL A 336 14.43 15.44 8.65
C VAL A 336 15.05 16.74 8.15
N ASP A 337 15.92 17.38 8.94
CA ASP A 337 16.60 18.62 8.55
C ASP A 337 17.55 18.43 7.35
N LYS A 338 18.01 17.19 7.12
CA LYS A 338 18.87 16.84 5.98
C LYS A 338 18.11 16.43 4.72
N LEU A 339 16.78 16.33 4.77
CA LEU A 339 15.92 16.15 3.60
C LEU A 339 15.79 17.48 2.84
#